data_1eda83f08912ab625ed4138af96693c8
#
_entry.id   1eda83f08912ab625ed4138af96693c8
#
_cell.length_a   1.000
_cell.length_b   1.000
_cell.length_c   1.000
_cell.angle_alpha   90.00
_cell.angle_beta   90.00
_cell.angle_gamma   90.00
#
_symmetry.space_group_name_H-M   'P 1'
#
loop_
_entity.id
_entity.type
_entity.pdbx_description
1 polymer ?
#
loop_
_entity_poly.entity_id
_entity_poly.type
_entity_poly.pdbx_seq_one_letter_code
_entity_poly.pdbx_strand_id
1 'polypeptide(L)'
;MPALAALAAGLVGIAIVFAFFVAPEDADQGISQRIFYFHVPIALTAYACFALGALKGLLLLWRKEERYDLESYVAIHQGTIFGSLTLLTGSIWAKASWGHWWLWSENQLVLFLVLFLFYSAYFMLRFSIEEGPRRANISAVYALFGVVLIPVSFLAIRLAENIIHPTVFTRDGPQMTGIIFLTFCIAWLAISVLAYALYRLELLGKRLDSNLRELRELLT
;
A
#
# COMPACT_ATOMS: atom_id res chain seq x y z
N MET A 1 -15.34 6.96 -14.37
CA MET A 1 -14.47 5.78 -14.14
C MET A 1 -13.62 5.39 -15.36
N PRO A 2 -14.15 5.25 -16.61
CA PRO A 2 -13.32 4.80 -17.75
C PRO A 2 -12.11 5.72 -18.03
N ALA A 3 -12.27 7.04 -17.95
CA ALA A 3 -11.17 7.98 -18.15
C ALA A 3 -10.06 7.82 -17.07
N LEU A 4 -10.43 7.59 -15.82
CA LEU A 4 -9.47 7.36 -14.72
C LEU A 4 -8.72 6.02 -14.92
N ALA A 5 -9.42 4.98 -15.34
CA ALA A 5 -8.81 3.68 -15.65
C ALA A 5 -7.85 3.77 -16.84
N ALA A 6 -8.24 4.48 -17.90
CA ALA A 6 -7.38 4.72 -19.06
C ALA A 6 -6.13 5.54 -18.69
N LEU A 7 -6.28 6.57 -17.84
CA LEU A 7 -5.16 7.36 -17.33
C LEU A 7 -4.20 6.49 -16.50
N ALA A 8 -4.73 5.67 -15.58
CA ALA A 8 -3.92 4.77 -14.77
C ALA A 8 -3.14 3.77 -15.65
N ALA A 9 -3.81 3.14 -16.62
CA ALA A 9 -3.17 2.20 -17.55
C ALA A 9 -2.09 2.89 -18.40
N GLY A 10 -2.35 4.09 -18.91
CA GLY A 10 -1.37 4.86 -19.67
C GLY A 10 -0.13 5.23 -18.84
N LEU A 11 -0.32 5.70 -17.60
CA LEU A 11 0.78 6.03 -16.71
C LEU A 11 1.61 4.79 -16.33
N VAL A 12 0.96 3.65 -16.07
CA VAL A 12 1.67 2.39 -15.80
C VAL A 12 2.49 1.96 -17.03
N GLY A 13 1.92 2.06 -18.24
CA GLY A 13 2.66 1.81 -19.48
C GLY A 13 3.89 2.70 -19.62
N ILE A 14 3.76 4.01 -19.37
CA ILE A 14 4.87 4.96 -19.38
C ILE A 14 5.92 4.58 -18.32
N ALA A 15 5.50 4.24 -17.09
CA ALA A 15 6.41 3.83 -16.03
C ALA A 15 7.21 2.57 -16.41
N ILE A 16 6.58 1.59 -17.06
CA ILE A 16 7.24 0.39 -17.56
C ILE A 16 8.29 0.76 -18.62
N VAL A 17 7.94 1.62 -19.60
CA VAL A 17 8.87 2.07 -20.62
C VAL A 17 10.07 2.78 -19.98
N PHE A 18 9.84 3.70 -19.05
CA PHE A 18 10.93 4.40 -18.38
C PHE A 18 11.81 3.45 -17.56
N ALA A 19 11.22 2.54 -16.79
CA ALA A 19 11.94 1.61 -15.95
C ALA A 19 12.81 0.60 -16.75
N PHE A 20 12.34 0.14 -17.91
CA PHE A 20 13.03 -0.92 -18.62
C PHE A 20 13.87 -0.44 -19.81
N PHE A 21 13.54 0.72 -20.42
CA PHE A 21 14.18 1.17 -21.65
C PHE A 21 14.84 2.54 -21.55
N VAL A 22 14.51 3.36 -20.55
CA VAL A 22 15.05 4.73 -20.43
C VAL A 22 16.01 4.86 -19.25
N ALA A 23 15.68 4.28 -18.09
CA ALA A 23 16.56 4.32 -16.93
C ALA A 23 17.87 3.56 -17.19
N PRO A 24 19.02 4.12 -16.81
CA PRO A 24 20.29 3.43 -16.94
C PRO A 24 20.31 2.17 -16.07
N GLU A 25 21.14 1.23 -16.42
CA GLU A 25 21.40 0.04 -15.61
C GLU A 25 22.32 0.41 -14.43
N ASP A 26 22.01 -0.14 -13.26
CA ASP A 26 22.85 0.07 -12.07
C ASP A 26 24.12 -0.79 -12.17
N ALA A 27 25.26 -0.20 -11.83
CA ALA A 27 26.57 -0.86 -11.98
C ALA A 27 26.74 -2.07 -11.04
N ASP A 28 26.11 -2.03 -9.86
CA ASP A 28 26.26 -3.07 -8.82
C ASP A 28 25.12 -4.08 -8.87
N GLN A 29 23.87 -3.62 -9.11
CA GLN A 29 22.67 -4.45 -9.07
C GLN A 29 22.21 -4.94 -10.44
N GLY A 30 22.74 -4.38 -11.53
CA GLY A 30 22.35 -4.73 -12.88
C GLY A 30 20.82 -4.59 -13.09
N ILE A 31 20.24 -5.55 -13.81
CA ILE A 31 18.80 -5.54 -14.15
C ILE A 31 17.90 -5.65 -12.90
N SER A 32 18.37 -6.21 -11.78
CA SER A 32 17.56 -6.37 -10.57
C SER A 32 17.16 -5.04 -9.93
N GLN A 33 17.94 -3.97 -10.16
CA GLN A 33 17.63 -2.61 -9.73
C GLN A 33 16.27 -2.12 -10.29
N ARG A 34 15.80 -2.64 -11.41
CA ARG A 34 14.52 -2.23 -12.01
C ARG A 34 13.30 -2.57 -11.15
N ILE A 35 13.41 -3.57 -10.28
CA ILE A 35 12.37 -3.90 -9.28
C ILE A 35 12.12 -2.70 -8.36
N PHE A 36 13.15 -1.92 -8.04
CA PHE A 36 13.07 -0.71 -7.21
C PHE A 36 11.98 0.26 -7.69
N TYR A 37 11.88 0.51 -8.99
CA TYR A 37 10.91 1.47 -9.55
C TYR A 37 9.44 1.09 -9.31
N PHE A 38 9.16 -0.17 -9.00
CA PHE A 38 7.82 -0.65 -8.66
C PHE A 38 7.69 -0.96 -7.17
N HIS A 39 8.70 -1.62 -6.59
CA HIS A 39 8.68 -2.06 -5.19
C HIS A 39 8.49 -0.89 -4.21
N VAL A 40 9.32 0.15 -4.32
CA VAL A 40 9.23 1.29 -3.39
C VAL A 40 7.92 2.08 -3.54
N PRO A 41 7.46 2.44 -4.75
CA PRO A 41 6.13 3.01 -4.94
C PRO A 41 4.97 2.15 -4.41
N ILE A 42 5.03 0.83 -4.58
CA ILE A 42 4.04 -0.11 -4.05
C ILE A 42 4.05 -0.08 -2.51
N ALA A 43 5.23 -0.10 -1.88
CA ALA A 43 5.37 -0.03 -0.43
C ALA A 43 4.83 1.29 0.15
N LEU A 44 5.18 2.43 -0.47
CA LEU A 44 4.66 3.75 -0.09
C LEU A 44 3.13 3.83 -0.24
N THR A 45 2.59 3.20 -1.28
CA THR A 45 1.15 3.12 -1.51
C THR A 45 0.46 2.26 -0.43
N ALA A 46 1.06 1.15 0.00
CA ALA A 46 0.54 0.34 1.10
C ALA A 46 0.45 1.15 2.40
N TYR A 47 1.52 1.88 2.76
CA TYR A 47 1.50 2.79 3.92
C TYR A 47 0.41 3.87 3.81
N ALA A 48 0.28 4.50 2.64
CA ALA A 48 -0.74 5.52 2.39
C ALA A 48 -2.16 4.96 2.52
N CYS A 49 -2.42 3.76 2.01
CA CYS A 49 -3.71 3.09 2.13
C CYS A 49 -4.04 2.74 3.58
N PHE A 50 -3.10 2.20 4.36
CA PHE A 50 -3.31 1.94 5.78
C PHE A 50 -3.56 3.23 6.58
N ALA A 51 -2.79 4.28 6.31
CA ALA A 51 -3.00 5.59 6.92
C ALA A 51 -4.38 6.18 6.57
N LEU A 52 -4.80 6.07 5.30
CA LEU A 52 -6.13 6.50 4.86
C LEU A 52 -7.22 5.69 5.57
N GLY A 53 -7.06 4.39 5.71
CA GLY A 53 -7.98 3.52 6.43
C GLY A 53 -8.15 3.94 7.89
N ALA A 54 -7.05 4.19 8.58
CA ALA A 54 -7.07 4.70 9.95
C ALA A 54 -7.72 6.10 10.05
N LEU A 55 -7.40 7.01 9.12
CA LEU A 55 -8.03 8.34 9.05
C LEU A 55 -9.55 8.25 8.86
N LYS A 56 -10.02 7.36 7.97
CA LYS A 56 -11.46 7.14 7.78
C LYS A 56 -12.09 6.50 9.01
N GLY A 57 -11.40 5.59 9.67
CA GLY A 57 -11.82 5.04 10.97
C GLY A 57 -11.97 6.14 12.04
N LEU A 58 -11.01 7.06 12.14
CA LEU A 58 -11.10 8.22 13.03
C LEU A 58 -12.31 9.11 12.71
N LEU A 59 -12.53 9.39 11.42
CA LEU A 59 -13.69 10.19 10.98
C LEU A 59 -15.01 9.49 11.29
N LEU A 60 -15.08 8.16 11.19
CA LEU A 60 -16.25 7.40 11.62
C LEU A 60 -16.53 7.60 13.11
N LEU A 61 -15.51 7.42 13.96
CA LEU A 61 -15.66 7.57 15.40
C LEU A 61 -16.06 8.98 15.83
N TRP A 62 -15.57 9.99 15.10
CA TRP A 62 -15.84 11.40 15.41
C TRP A 62 -17.18 11.87 14.84
N ARG A 63 -17.43 11.63 13.53
CA ARG A 63 -18.61 12.18 12.82
C ARG A 63 -19.81 11.25 12.82
N LYS A 64 -19.62 9.97 13.17
CA LYS A 64 -20.65 8.91 13.18
C LYS A 64 -21.39 8.72 11.84
N GLU A 65 -20.71 8.99 10.72
CA GLU A 65 -21.25 8.79 9.39
C GLU A 65 -20.82 7.41 8.85
N GLU A 66 -21.76 6.55 8.52
CA GLU A 66 -21.53 5.15 8.07
C GLU A 66 -20.66 5.04 6.84
N ARG A 67 -20.69 6.04 5.95
CA ARG A 67 -19.83 6.04 4.75
C ARG A 67 -18.35 5.85 5.07
N TYR A 68 -17.89 6.35 6.23
CA TYR A 68 -16.49 6.24 6.63
C TYR A 68 -16.09 4.81 7.01
N ASP A 69 -17.03 3.95 7.44
CA ASP A 69 -16.76 2.54 7.68
C ASP A 69 -16.37 1.82 6.38
N LEU A 70 -17.17 2.01 5.33
CA LEU A 70 -16.87 1.44 4.01
C LEU A 70 -15.56 1.99 3.43
N GLU A 71 -15.36 3.30 3.56
CA GLU A 71 -14.14 3.97 3.06
C GLU A 71 -12.89 3.48 3.79
N SER A 72 -12.96 3.27 5.11
CA SER A 72 -11.89 2.68 5.92
C SER A 72 -11.59 1.25 5.50
N TYR A 73 -12.64 0.43 5.39
CA TYR A 73 -12.51 -0.97 4.96
C TYR A 73 -11.82 -1.09 3.60
N VAL A 74 -12.28 -0.35 2.60
CA VAL A 74 -11.70 -0.40 1.25
C VAL A 74 -10.26 0.08 1.23
N ALA A 75 -9.92 1.13 1.99
CA ALA A 75 -8.55 1.60 2.10
C ALA A 75 -7.62 0.55 2.71
N ILE A 76 -8.03 -0.12 3.80
CA ILE A 76 -7.24 -1.19 4.43
C ILE A 76 -7.13 -2.40 3.51
N HIS A 77 -8.19 -2.75 2.78
CA HIS A 77 -8.16 -3.83 1.79
C HIS A 77 -7.13 -3.56 0.68
N GLN A 78 -7.15 -2.36 0.11
CA GLN A 78 -6.12 -1.95 -0.87
C GLN A 78 -4.72 -1.96 -0.25
N GLY A 79 -4.57 -1.47 0.98
CA GLY A 79 -3.30 -1.51 1.73
C GLY A 79 -2.77 -2.94 1.87
N THR A 80 -3.63 -3.90 2.13
CA THR A 80 -3.23 -5.32 2.24
C THR A 80 -2.83 -5.91 0.89
N ILE A 81 -3.52 -5.56 -0.20
CA ILE A 81 -3.12 -5.97 -1.55
C ILE A 81 -1.74 -5.41 -1.90
N PHE A 82 -1.52 -4.09 -1.74
CA PHE A 82 -0.22 -3.47 -1.99
C PHE A 82 0.86 -3.97 -1.02
N GLY A 83 0.51 -4.25 0.23
CA GLY A 83 1.39 -4.88 1.22
C GLY A 83 1.86 -6.27 0.81
N SER A 84 0.96 -7.10 0.30
CA SER A 84 1.31 -8.42 -0.26
C SER A 84 2.28 -8.29 -1.44
N LEU A 85 2.01 -7.36 -2.35
CA LEU A 85 2.89 -7.08 -3.48
C LEU A 85 4.26 -6.55 -3.04
N THR A 86 4.30 -5.74 -1.97
CA THR A 86 5.57 -5.28 -1.36
C THR A 86 6.39 -6.46 -0.85
N LEU A 87 5.79 -7.37 -0.09
CA LEU A 87 6.48 -8.55 0.43
C LEU A 87 6.98 -9.44 -0.70
N LEU A 88 6.16 -9.66 -1.74
CA LEU A 88 6.52 -10.47 -2.90
C LEU A 88 7.69 -9.86 -3.68
N THR A 89 7.56 -8.60 -4.10
CA THR A 89 8.60 -7.93 -4.91
C THR A 89 9.88 -7.73 -4.13
N GLY A 90 9.78 -7.45 -2.83
CA GLY A 90 10.93 -7.32 -1.92
C GLY A 90 11.69 -8.63 -1.74
N SER A 91 10.98 -9.76 -1.60
CA SER A 91 11.60 -11.08 -1.52
C SER A 91 12.32 -11.46 -2.80
N ILE A 92 11.74 -11.16 -3.98
CA ILE A 92 12.39 -11.40 -5.27
C ILE A 92 13.67 -10.56 -5.39
N TRP A 93 13.59 -9.27 -5.03
CA TRP A 93 14.76 -8.39 -5.06
C TRP A 93 15.84 -8.83 -4.07
N ALA A 94 15.47 -9.20 -2.84
CA ALA A 94 16.40 -9.71 -1.82
C ALA A 94 17.12 -10.97 -2.31
N LYS A 95 16.42 -11.88 -2.98
CA LYS A 95 17.04 -13.07 -3.58
C LYS A 95 18.05 -12.71 -4.67
N ALA A 96 17.74 -11.74 -5.52
CA ALA A 96 18.61 -11.30 -6.61
C ALA A 96 19.84 -10.54 -6.10
N SER A 97 19.66 -9.67 -5.09
CA SER A 97 20.70 -8.76 -4.60
C SER A 97 21.52 -9.33 -3.44
N TRP A 98 20.92 -10.13 -2.57
CA TRP A 98 21.55 -10.66 -1.35
C TRP A 98 21.70 -12.18 -1.34
N GLY A 99 21.15 -12.90 -2.31
CA GLY A 99 21.17 -14.36 -2.37
C GLY A 99 20.13 -15.07 -1.49
N HIS A 100 19.36 -14.34 -0.70
CA HIS A 100 18.37 -14.84 0.25
C HIS A 100 16.98 -14.28 -0.03
N TRP A 101 15.94 -15.12 0.05
CA TRP A 101 14.55 -14.68 -0.11
C TRP A 101 14.07 -13.78 1.03
N TRP A 102 14.64 -13.99 2.23
CA TRP A 102 14.26 -13.27 3.45
C TRP A 102 15.42 -13.26 4.45
N LEU A 103 15.59 -12.14 5.15
CA LEU A 103 16.57 -11.99 6.22
C LEU A 103 15.87 -11.48 7.49
N TRP A 104 15.81 -12.32 8.50
CA TRP A 104 15.19 -11.98 9.79
C TRP A 104 15.98 -10.95 10.60
N SER A 105 17.24 -10.75 10.28
CA SER A 105 18.10 -9.72 10.86
C SER A 105 17.80 -8.31 10.32
N GLU A 106 17.09 -8.19 9.20
CA GLU A 106 16.74 -6.91 8.59
C GLU A 106 15.45 -6.35 9.18
N ASN A 107 15.57 -5.36 10.07
CA ASN A 107 14.46 -4.76 10.80
C ASN A 107 13.38 -4.20 9.85
N GLN A 108 13.76 -3.65 8.69
CA GLN A 108 12.82 -3.13 7.71
C GLN A 108 11.87 -4.22 7.19
N LEU A 109 12.39 -5.40 6.88
CA LEU A 109 11.60 -6.53 6.40
C LEU A 109 10.64 -7.02 7.50
N VAL A 110 11.18 -7.23 8.71
CA VAL A 110 10.40 -7.76 9.84
C VAL A 110 9.31 -6.79 10.26
N LEU A 111 9.60 -5.49 10.40
CA LEU A 111 8.60 -4.51 10.84
C LEU A 111 7.55 -4.23 9.77
N PHE A 112 7.88 -4.31 8.47
CA PHE A 112 6.87 -4.26 7.42
C PHE A 112 5.97 -5.51 7.45
N LEU A 113 6.54 -6.69 7.68
CA LEU A 113 5.76 -7.92 7.85
C LEU A 113 4.81 -7.82 9.06
N VAL A 114 5.28 -7.29 10.20
CA VAL A 114 4.43 -7.06 11.39
C VAL A 114 3.27 -6.13 11.07
N LEU A 115 3.52 -5.01 10.40
CA LEU A 115 2.49 -4.07 9.94
C LEU A 115 1.46 -4.77 9.03
N PHE A 116 1.96 -5.53 8.04
CA PHE A 116 1.11 -6.28 7.11
C PHE A 116 0.23 -7.31 7.84
N LEU A 117 0.81 -8.10 8.74
CA LEU A 117 0.07 -9.09 9.53
C LEU A 117 -0.96 -8.44 10.46
N PHE A 118 -0.62 -7.29 11.06
CA PHE A 118 -1.55 -6.53 11.88
C PHE A 118 -2.79 -6.12 11.06
N TYR A 119 -2.60 -5.50 9.90
CA TYR A 119 -3.74 -5.12 9.05
C TYR A 119 -4.42 -6.30 8.35
N SER A 120 -3.76 -7.43 8.18
CA SER A 120 -4.41 -8.67 7.75
C SER A 120 -5.36 -9.22 8.83
N ALA A 121 -4.96 -9.14 10.11
CA ALA A 121 -5.81 -9.53 11.23
C ALA A 121 -7.04 -8.62 11.41
N TYR A 122 -7.03 -7.39 10.87
CA TYR A 122 -8.20 -6.52 10.80
C TYR A 122 -9.41 -7.23 10.13
N PHE A 123 -9.16 -8.00 9.07
CA PHE A 123 -10.26 -8.72 8.38
C PHE A 123 -10.80 -9.86 9.23
N MET A 124 -9.93 -10.59 9.94
CA MET A 124 -10.37 -11.64 10.86
C MET A 124 -11.27 -11.06 11.94
N LEU A 125 -10.84 -9.95 12.55
CA LEU A 125 -11.62 -9.24 13.57
C LEU A 125 -12.95 -8.74 12.99
N ARG A 126 -12.91 -8.07 11.84
CA ARG A 126 -14.10 -7.48 11.21
C ARG A 126 -15.14 -8.52 10.84
N PHE A 127 -14.73 -9.65 10.28
CA PHE A 127 -15.66 -10.70 9.85
C PHE A 127 -16.11 -11.63 10.98
N SER A 128 -15.52 -11.57 12.16
CA SER A 128 -16.01 -12.29 13.34
C SER A 128 -17.15 -11.57 14.08
N ILE A 129 -17.48 -10.35 13.69
CA ILE A 129 -18.51 -9.51 14.30
C ILE A 129 -19.66 -9.32 13.32
N GLU A 130 -20.90 -9.47 13.79
CA GLU A 130 -22.10 -9.20 12.99
C GLU A 130 -22.15 -7.78 12.43
N GLU A 131 -22.75 -7.62 11.25
CA GLU A 131 -22.90 -6.33 10.60
C GLU A 131 -23.65 -5.33 11.50
N GLY A 132 -23.13 -4.12 11.56
CA GLY A 132 -23.74 -3.04 12.32
C GLY A 132 -22.74 -2.05 12.93
N PRO A 133 -23.25 -1.07 13.69
CA PRO A 133 -22.42 -0.01 14.27
C PRO A 133 -21.31 -0.52 15.21
N ARG A 134 -21.55 -1.65 15.89
CA ARG A 134 -20.55 -2.27 16.79
C ARG A 134 -19.33 -2.74 16.00
N ARG A 135 -19.55 -3.47 14.87
CA ARG A 135 -18.48 -3.92 13.99
C ARG A 135 -17.68 -2.73 13.44
N ALA A 136 -18.39 -1.71 12.96
CA ALA A 136 -17.78 -0.52 12.40
C ALA A 136 -16.88 0.21 13.42
N ASN A 137 -17.37 0.44 14.65
CA ASN A 137 -16.61 1.10 15.70
C ASN A 137 -15.38 0.29 16.16
N ILE A 138 -15.52 -1.03 16.36
CA ILE A 138 -14.41 -1.89 16.77
C ILE A 138 -13.33 -1.93 15.66
N SER A 139 -13.75 -2.09 14.40
CA SER A 139 -12.85 -2.07 13.25
C SER A 139 -12.11 -0.73 13.12
N ALA A 140 -12.79 0.39 13.36
CA ALA A 140 -12.18 1.71 13.34
C ALA A 140 -11.12 1.89 14.43
N VAL A 141 -11.42 1.46 15.65
CA VAL A 141 -10.44 1.49 16.77
C VAL A 141 -9.23 0.63 16.44
N TYR A 142 -9.45 -0.58 15.91
CA TYR A 142 -8.35 -1.46 15.51
C TYR A 142 -7.46 -0.82 14.44
N ALA A 143 -8.06 -0.22 13.41
CA ALA A 143 -7.34 0.49 12.35
C ALA A 143 -6.46 1.63 12.90
N LEU A 144 -6.95 2.37 13.91
CA LEU A 144 -6.21 3.44 14.57
C LEU A 144 -5.01 2.93 15.36
N PHE A 145 -5.11 1.79 16.04
CA PHE A 145 -3.96 1.19 16.70
C PHE A 145 -2.85 0.84 15.70
N GLY A 146 -3.21 0.35 14.52
CA GLY A 146 -2.25 0.01 13.46
C GLY A 146 -1.47 1.20 12.92
N VAL A 147 -2.00 2.42 13.02
CA VAL A 147 -1.31 3.60 12.46
C VAL A 147 0.05 3.86 13.12
N VAL A 148 0.23 3.46 14.38
CA VAL A 148 1.51 3.61 15.09
C VAL A 148 2.60 2.73 14.47
N LEU A 149 2.23 1.60 13.90
CA LEU A 149 3.18 0.69 13.24
C LEU A 149 3.74 1.28 11.93
N ILE A 150 3.02 2.22 11.29
CA ILE A 150 3.45 2.84 10.04
C ILE A 150 4.76 3.60 10.23
N PRO A 151 4.87 4.62 11.12
CA PRO A 151 6.13 5.32 11.32
C PRO A 151 7.21 4.39 11.91
N VAL A 152 6.86 3.43 12.77
CA VAL A 152 7.82 2.46 13.31
C VAL A 152 8.45 1.64 12.18
N SER A 153 7.64 1.08 11.28
CA SER A 153 8.13 0.32 10.14
C SER A 153 8.90 1.21 9.15
N PHE A 154 8.41 2.41 8.84
CA PHE A 154 9.05 3.33 7.89
C PHE A 154 10.40 3.88 8.40
N LEU A 155 10.52 4.10 9.71
CA LEU A 155 11.75 4.62 10.33
C LEU A 155 12.76 3.54 10.71
N ALA A 156 12.37 2.27 10.69
CA ALA A 156 13.23 1.16 11.08
C ALA A 156 14.59 1.18 10.40
N ILE A 157 14.60 1.42 9.09
CA ILE A 157 15.82 1.51 8.28
C ILE A 157 16.74 2.68 8.67
N ARG A 158 16.20 3.72 9.33
CA ARG A 158 16.96 4.91 9.73
C ARG A 158 17.50 4.84 11.14
N LEU A 159 16.99 3.89 11.93
CA LEU A 159 17.33 3.71 13.34
C LEU A 159 18.25 2.51 13.56
N ALA A 160 18.40 1.63 12.57
CA ALA A 160 19.27 0.46 12.66
C ALA A 160 20.71 0.82 12.28
N GLU A 161 21.69 0.32 13.05
CA GLU A 161 23.12 0.59 12.84
C GLU A 161 23.73 -0.29 11.74
N ASN A 162 23.23 -1.51 11.56
CA ASN A 162 23.75 -2.49 10.60
C ASN A 162 22.64 -2.96 9.68
N ILE A 163 22.45 -2.28 8.56
CA ILE A 163 21.45 -2.59 7.56
C ILE A 163 22.10 -2.79 6.20
N ILE A 164 21.66 -3.79 5.47
CA ILE A 164 21.96 -3.97 4.05
C ILE A 164 20.87 -3.43 3.13
N HIS A 165 19.69 -3.15 3.68
CA HIS A 165 18.59 -2.57 2.91
C HIS A 165 18.92 -1.11 2.51
N PRO A 166 18.87 -0.73 1.21
CA PRO A 166 19.22 0.60 0.75
C PRO A 166 18.32 1.69 1.35
N THR A 167 18.92 2.74 1.89
CA THR A 167 18.22 3.96 2.31
C THR A 167 18.07 4.91 1.14
N VAL A 168 16.93 4.87 0.48
CA VAL A 168 16.65 5.68 -0.72
C VAL A 168 16.36 7.14 -0.38
N PHE A 169 15.74 7.39 0.78
CA PHE A 169 15.41 8.73 1.30
C PHE A 169 16.16 8.97 2.60
N THR A 170 17.10 9.90 2.59
CA THR A 170 17.87 10.31 3.76
C THR A 170 17.47 11.71 4.21
N ARG A 171 18.10 12.22 5.29
CA ARG A 171 17.90 13.60 5.74
C ARG A 171 18.45 14.62 4.73
N ASP A 172 19.44 14.23 3.95
CA ASP A 172 20.08 15.07 2.92
C ASP A 172 19.34 15.04 1.59
N GLY A 173 18.20 14.31 1.53
CA GLY A 173 17.35 14.17 0.35
C GLY A 173 17.37 12.76 -0.25
N PRO A 174 16.73 12.62 -1.44
CA PRO A 174 16.70 11.34 -2.15
C PRO A 174 18.11 10.99 -2.65
N GLN A 175 18.51 9.72 -2.46
CA GLN A 175 19.81 9.20 -2.91
C GLN A 175 19.75 8.72 -4.38
N MET A 176 19.01 9.46 -5.19
CA MET A 176 18.80 9.23 -6.63
C MET A 176 18.96 10.55 -7.36
N THR A 177 19.57 10.52 -8.51
CA THR A 177 19.79 11.73 -9.33
C THR A 177 19.30 11.54 -10.77
N GLY A 178 19.01 12.66 -11.44
CA GLY A 178 18.73 12.69 -12.86
C GLY A 178 17.58 11.77 -13.28
N ILE A 179 17.85 10.94 -14.29
CA ILE A 179 16.84 10.08 -14.94
C ILE A 179 16.32 8.97 -13.99
N ILE A 180 17.13 8.51 -13.03
CA ILE A 180 16.72 7.52 -12.04
C ILE A 180 15.62 8.10 -11.15
N PHE A 181 15.83 9.32 -10.65
CA PHE A 181 14.82 10.02 -9.84
C PHE A 181 13.55 10.33 -10.63
N LEU A 182 13.69 10.78 -11.89
CA LEU A 182 12.54 11.03 -12.77
C LEU A 182 11.73 9.74 -13.00
N THR A 183 12.40 8.62 -13.30
CA THR A 183 11.76 7.31 -13.49
C THR A 183 11.01 6.87 -12.24
N PHE A 184 11.62 7.05 -11.07
CA PHE A 184 10.98 6.78 -9.78
C PHE A 184 9.72 7.63 -9.58
N CYS A 185 9.78 8.93 -9.85
CA CYS A 185 8.62 9.83 -9.72
C CYS A 185 7.48 9.45 -10.66
N ILE A 186 7.79 9.07 -11.90
CA ILE A 186 6.79 8.60 -12.88
C ILE A 186 6.14 7.30 -12.38
N ALA A 187 6.93 6.34 -11.92
CA ALA A 187 6.43 5.09 -11.38
C ALA A 187 5.57 5.30 -10.12
N TRP A 188 6.00 6.17 -9.21
CA TRP A 188 5.22 6.51 -8.01
C TRP A 188 3.89 7.18 -8.35
N LEU A 189 3.89 8.12 -9.29
CA LEU A 189 2.65 8.73 -9.79
C LEU A 189 1.73 7.67 -10.43
N ALA A 190 2.27 6.79 -11.26
CA ALA A 190 1.52 5.72 -11.92
C ALA A 190 0.84 4.78 -10.91
N ILE A 191 1.59 4.29 -9.92
CA ILE A 191 1.06 3.42 -8.86
C ILE A 191 0.05 4.15 -7.99
N SER A 192 0.27 5.43 -7.66
CA SER A 192 -0.67 6.23 -6.86
C SER A 192 -2.00 6.44 -7.59
N VAL A 193 -1.97 6.76 -8.90
CA VAL A 193 -3.19 6.91 -9.72
C VAL A 193 -3.90 5.57 -9.89
N LEU A 194 -3.17 4.48 -10.08
CA LEU A 194 -3.73 3.13 -10.14
C LEU A 194 -4.43 2.77 -8.83
N ALA A 195 -3.78 2.98 -7.69
CA ALA A 195 -4.36 2.72 -6.37
C ALA A 195 -5.64 3.53 -6.14
N TYR A 196 -5.64 4.81 -6.50
CA TYR A 196 -6.83 5.64 -6.42
C TYR A 196 -7.95 5.15 -7.34
N ALA A 197 -7.63 4.73 -8.56
CA ALA A 197 -8.61 4.16 -9.48
C ALA A 197 -9.24 2.86 -8.93
N LEU A 198 -8.43 1.96 -8.39
CA LEU A 198 -8.88 0.73 -7.76
C LEU A 198 -9.74 0.99 -6.51
N TYR A 199 -9.31 1.93 -5.65
CA TYR A 199 -10.06 2.35 -4.47
C TYR A 199 -11.45 2.87 -4.86
N ARG A 200 -11.53 3.75 -5.87
CA ARG A 200 -12.81 4.29 -6.36
C ARG A 200 -13.69 3.21 -7.00
N LEU A 201 -13.09 2.29 -7.74
CA LEU A 201 -13.81 1.17 -8.36
C LEU A 201 -14.42 0.25 -7.30
N GLU A 202 -13.65 -0.14 -6.29
CA GLU A 202 -14.12 -1.01 -5.22
C GLU A 202 -15.22 -0.34 -4.39
N LEU A 203 -15.06 0.95 -4.05
CA LEU A 203 -16.12 1.71 -3.36
C LEU A 203 -17.44 1.74 -4.14
N LEU A 204 -17.35 1.98 -5.45
CA LEU A 204 -18.54 1.99 -6.31
C LEU A 204 -19.19 0.62 -6.39
N GLY A 205 -18.41 -0.45 -6.55
CA GLY A 205 -18.90 -1.82 -6.56
C GLY A 205 -19.65 -2.17 -5.27
N LYS A 206 -19.03 -1.91 -4.11
CA LYS A 206 -19.64 -2.22 -2.81
C LYS A 206 -20.91 -1.40 -2.52
N ARG A 207 -20.95 -0.13 -2.92
CA ARG A 207 -22.18 0.69 -2.81
C ARG A 207 -23.30 0.15 -3.70
N LEU A 208 -22.96 -0.26 -4.92
CA LEU A 208 -23.94 -0.87 -5.83
C LEU A 208 -24.49 -2.18 -5.25
N ASP A 209 -23.64 -3.05 -4.71
CA ASP A 209 -24.04 -4.28 -4.06
C ASP A 209 -24.98 -4.04 -2.86
N SER A 210 -24.68 -3.02 -2.05
CA SER A 210 -25.52 -2.62 -0.92
C SER A 210 -26.91 -2.18 -1.39
N ASN A 211 -26.97 -1.29 -2.39
CA ASN A 211 -28.23 -0.79 -2.93
C ASN A 211 -29.07 -1.92 -3.56
N LEU A 212 -28.41 -2.88 -4.24
CA LEU A 212 -29.10 -4.04 -4.82
C LEU A 212 -29.66 -4.99 -3.76
N ARG A 213 -28.99 -5.16 -2.63
CA ARG A 213 -29.53 -5.96 -1.49
C ARG A 213 -30.78 -5.29 -0.90
N GLU A 214 -30.68 -4.00 -0.63
CA GLU A 214 -31.80 -3.21 -0.10
C GLU A 214 -33.04 -3.26 -1.02
N LEU A 215 -32.84 -3.12 -2.34
CA LEU A 215 -33.92 -3.25 -3.30
C LEU A 215 -34.54 -4.65 -3.32
N ARG A 216 -33.74 -5.70 -3.17
CA ARG A 216 -34.26 -7.08 -3.09
C ARG A 216 -35.10 -7.30 -1.83
N GLU A 217 -34.66 -6.79 -0.69
CA GLU A 217 -35.41 -6.88 0.58
C GLU A 217 -36.75 -6.14 0.53
N LEU A 218 -36.86 -5.05 -0.25
CA LEU A 218 -38.11 -4.31 -0.44
C LEU A 218 -39.10 -5.04 -1.37
N LEU A 219 -38.62 -6.00 -2.18
CA LEU A 219 -39.44 -6.74 -3.14
C LEU A 219 -39.89 -8.14 -2.65
N THR A 220 -39.35 -8.58 -1.50
CA THR A 220 -39.71 -9.84 -0.83
C THR A 220 -40.59 -9.62 0.38
#